data_7566dbb5487661039e62bfafa27eb7a8
#
_entry.id   7566dbb5487661039e62bfafa27eb7a8
#
_cell.length_a   1.000
_cell.length_b   1.000
_cell.length_c   1.000
_cell.angle_alpha   90.00
_cell.angle_beta   90.00
_cell.angle_gamma   90.00
#
_symmetry.space_group_name_H-M   'P 1'
#
loop_
_entity.id
_entity.type
_entity.pdbx_description
1 polymer ?
#
loop_
_entity_poly.entity_id
_entity_poly.type
_entity_poly.pdbx_seq_one_letter_code
_entity_poly.pdbx_strand_id
1 'polypeptide(L)'
;MSRLPLPLMVASIMAPQVLETLYSPALTAIRADFNVSAAQASQTLSIYFFAFAFGVAFWGVMCDRFGRRVTMLAGLTLYLGGAVVALLSSHFTLLLTARATIAFGAAVGSIVTQTMLRDVYQGHALGKVFATLGIALSISPVLGMLAGGILVSWGGSMAIFIAQGMLAWALLVW
;
A
#
# COMPACT_ATOMS: atom_id res chain seq x y z
N MET A 1 -11.67 24.17 1.99
CA MET A 1 -11.05 22.83 1.91
C MET A 1 -12.06 21.84 2.43
N SER A 2 -12.62 20.99 1.59
CA SER A 2 -13.51 19.91 2.02
C SER A 2 -12.72 18.99 2.94
N ARG A 3 -13.19 18.83 4.17
CA ARG A 3 -12.58 17.92 5.14
C ARG A 3 -12.77 16.50 4.61
N LEU A 4 -11.69 15.83 4.24
CA LEU A 4 -11.76 14.40 3.93
C LEU A 4 -12.42 13.66 5.10
N PRO A 5 -13.39 12.77 4.84
CA PRO A 5 -14.04 12.02 5.90
C PRO A 5 -13.02 11.14 6.63
N LEU A 6 -13.11 11.10 7.95
CA LEU A 6 -12.19 10.32 8.81
C LEU A 6 -12.04 8.86 8.35
N PRO A 7 -13.11 8.13 7.93
CA PRO A 7 -12.99 6.76 7.44
C PRO A 7 -12.03 6.61 6.24
N LEU A 8 -12.03 7.58 5.32
CA LEU A 8 -11.13 7.56 4.17
C LEU A 8 -9.67 7.76 4.59
N MET A 9 -9.43 8.68 5.52
CA MET A 9 -8.09 8.88 6.08
C MET A 9 -7.58 7.61 6.76
N VAL A 10 -8.43 6.93 7.54
CA VAL A 10 -8.10 5.64 8.17
C VAL A 10 -7.79 4.59 7.09
N ALA A 11 -8.63 4.46 6.07
CA ALA A 11 -8.42 3.52 4.96
C ALA A 11 -7.08 3.79 4.23
N SER A 12 -6.75 5.05 3.96
CA SER A 12 -5.50 5.42 3.29
C SER A 12 -4.25 5.07 4.10
N ILE A 13 -4.32 5.18 5.44
CA ILE A 13 -3.21 4.77 6.32
C ILE A 13 -3.11 3.26 6.44
N MET A 14 -4.25 2.55 6.48
CA MET A 14 -4.28 1.08 6.53
C MET A 14 -3.81 0.43 5.23
N ALA A 15 -4.02 1.08 4.09
CA ALA A 15 -3.78 0.51 2.76
C ALA A 15 -2.39 -0.12 2.60
N PRO A 16 -1.26 0.53 2.92
CA PRO A 16 0.07 -0.07 2.78
C PRO A 16 0.24 -1.36 3.60
N GLN A 17 -0.29 -1.37 4.82
CA GLN A 17 -0.22 -2.52 5.73
C GLN A 17 -1.08 -3.69 5.23
N VAL A 18 -2.30 -3.41 4.79
CA VAL A 18 -3.20 -4.41 4.20
C VAL A 18 -2.59 -5.00 2.93
N LEU A 19 -1.99 -4.16 2.07
CA LEU A 19 -1.36 -4.60 0.83
C LEU A 19 -0.18 -5.55 1.04
N GLU A 20 0.63 -5.27 2.05
CA GLU A 20 1.77 -6.12 2.40
C GLU A 20 1.30 -7.47 2.93
N THR A 21 0.37 -7.46 3.88
CA THR A 21 -0.12 -8.69 4.52
C THR A 21 -1.02 -9.52 3.59
N LEU A 22 -1.78 -8.89 2.71
CA LEU A 22 -2.55 -9.52 1.64
C LEU A 22 -1.66 -10.29 0.65
N TYR A 23 -0.43 -9.82 0.43
CA TYR A 23 0.53 -10.47 -0.45
C TYR A 23 1.22 -11.69 0.17
N SER A 24 1.31 -11.75 1.49
CA SER A 24 2.02 -12.82 2.19
C SER A 24 1.55 -14.24 1.82
N PRO A 25 0.24 -14.56 1.76
CA PRO A 25 -0.25 -15.87 1.31
C PRO A 25 0.07 -16.19 -0.16
N ALA A 26 0.30 -15.16 -1.00
CA ALA A 26 0.59 -15.35 -2.42
C ALA A 26 2.02 -15.83 -2.71
N LEU A 27 2.92 -15.80 -1.74
CA LEU A 27 4.32 -16.19 -1.96
C LEU A 27 4.47 -17.62 -2.49
N THR A 28 3.61 -18.54 -2.08
CA THR A 28 3.60 -19.92 -2.60
C THR A 28 3.15 -20.00 -4.04
N ALA A 29 2.12 -19.23 -4.42
CA ALA A 29 1.66 -19.13 -5.81
C ALA A 29 2.73 -18.48 -6.69
N ILE A 30 3.35 -17.39 -6.23
CA ILE A 30 4.42 -16.70 -6.96
C ILE A 30 5.63 -17.60 -7.21
N ARG A 31 5.98 -18.45 -6.25
CA ARG A 31 7.05 -19.45 -6.44
C ARG A 31 6.72 -20.40 -7.59
N ALA A 32 5.48 -20.86 -7.68
CA ALA A 32 5.04 -21.75 -8.75
C ALA A 32 4.94 -21.01 -10.09
N ASP A 33 4.32 -19.83 -10.12
CA ASP A 33 4.08 -19.05 -11.33
C ASP A 33 5.37 -18.59 -12.03
N PHE A 34 6.39 -18.20 -11.23
CA PHE A 34 7.68 -17.69 -11.75
C PHE A 34 8.81 -18.71 -11.66
N ASN A 35 8.54 -19.93 -11.19
CA ASN A 35 9.53 -21.00 -11.02
C ASN A 35 10.79 -20.53 -10.25
N VAL A 36 10.60 -19.86 -9.13
CA VAL A 36 11.67 -19.29 -8.29
C VAL A 36 11.77 -19.99 -6.93
N SER A 37 12.93 -19.88 -6.30
CA SER A 37 13.14 -20.41 -4.95
C SER A 37 12.35 -19.65 -3.89
N ALA A 38 12.17 -20.25 -2.71
CA ALA A 38 11.55 -19.58 -1.57
C ALA A 38 12.29 -18.30 -1.17
N ALA A 39 13.62 -18.34 -1.22
CA ALA A 39 14.46 -17.17 -0.91
C ALA A 39 14.22 -16.03 -1.91
N GLN A 40 14.12 -16.33 -3.21
CA GLN A 40 13.80 -15.34 -4.23
C GLN A 40 12.40 -14.79 -4.04
N ALA A 41 11.38 -15.62 -3.83
CA ALA A 41 10.02 -15.13 -3.57
C ALA A 41 9.99 -14.18 -2.36
N SER A 42 10.73 -14.47 -1.29
CA SER A 42 10.81 -13.60 -0.11
C SER A 42 11.49 -12.25 -0.41
N GLN A 43 12.32 -12.15 -1.45
CA GLN A 43 12.90 -10.87 -1.88
C GLN A 43 11.82 -9.85 -2.27
N THR A 44 10.65 -10.31 -2.73
CA THR A 44 9.51 -9.43 -3.05
C THR A 44 8.97 -8.69 -1.83
N LEU A 45 9.07 -9.28 -0.64
CA LEU A 45 8.74 -8.62 0.63
C LEU A 45 9.85 -7.65 1.03
N SER A 46 11.11 -8.06 0.95
CA SER A 46 12.24 -7.22 1.31
C SER A 46 12.30 -5.95 0.47
N ILE A 47 12.12 -6.07 -0.85
CA ILE A 47 12.11 -4.91 -1.76
C ILE A 47 10.91 -3.99 -1.47
N TYR A 48 9.77 -4.56 -1.06
CA TYR A 48 8.60 -3.79 -0.65
C TYR A 48 8.93 -2.91 0.55
N PHE A 49 9.44 -3.47 1.65
CA PHE A 49 9.78 -2.69 2.84
C PHE A 49 10.85 -1.64 2.58
N PHE A 50 11.87 -1.99 1.80
CA PHE A 50 12.93 -1.05 1.44
C PHE A 50 12.38 0.14 0.62
N ALA A 51 11.62 -0.14 -0.42
CA ALA A 51 11.01 0.89 -1.27
C ALA A 51 9.96 1.73 -0.51
N PHE A 52 9.20 1.10 0.41
CA PHE A 52 8.26 1.79 1.28
C PHE A 52 8.96 2.79 2.20
N ALA A 53 10.03 2.37 2.87
CA ALA A 53 10.81 3.24 3.76
C ALA A 53 11.38 4.45 3.00
N PHE A 54 11.91 4.21 1.80
CA PHE A 54 12.40 5.27 0.92
C PHE A 54 11.26 6.20 0.48
N GLY A 55 10.10 5.61 0.16
CA GLY A 55 8.88 6.34 -0.20
C GLY A 55 8.40 7.26 0.91
N VAL A 56 8.39 6.80 2.17
CA VAL A 56 8.00 7.64 3.32
C VAL A 56 8.88 8.89 3.41
N ALA A 57 10.19 8.74 3.31
CA ALA A 57 11.12 9.88 3.34
C ALA A 57 10.91 10.83 2.15
N PHE A 58 10.77 10.28 0.94
CA PHE A 58 10.60 11.06 -0.29
C PHE A 58 9.27 11.82 -0.28
N TRP A 59 8.15 11.13 -0.02
CA TRP A 59 6.82 11.75 -0.05
C TRP A 59 6.62 12.76 1.07
N GLY A 60 7.31 12.63 2.20
CA GLY A 60 7.34 13.65 3.24
C GLY A 60 7.85 14.98 2.71
N VAL A 61 9.01 14.98 2.06
CA VAL A 61 9.59 16.18 1.45
C VAL A 61 8.71 16.73 0.32
N MET A 62 8.15 15.84 -0.51
CA MET A 62 7.24 16.25 -1.59
C MET A 62 5.96 16.88 -1.07
N CYS A 63 5.41 16.36 0.03
CA CYS A 63 4.22 16.89 0.68
C CYS A 63 4.41 18.33 1.17
N ASP A 64 5.61 18.63 1.70
CA ASP A 64 5.93 19.96 2.17
C ASP A 64 6.17 20.95 1.01
N ARG A 65 6.72 20.49 -0.12
CA ARG A 65 7.03 21.32 -1.28
C ARG A 65 5.83 21.59 -2.20
N PHE A 66 5.09 20.54 -2.54
CA PHE A 66 4.03 20.59 -3.56
C PHE A 66 2.62 20.53 -2.97
N GLY A 67 2.52 20.35 -1.66
CA GLY A 67 1.25 20.27 -0.95
C GLY A 67 0.62 18.87 -1.00
N ARG A 68 -0.39 18.68 -0.13
CA ARG A 68 -0.98 17.37 0.19
C ARG A 68 -1.65 16.71 -1.02
N ARG A 69 -2.43 17.47 -1.79
CA ARG A 69 -3.23 16.93 -2.91
C ARG A 69 -2.36 16.44 -4.06
N VAL A 70 -1.42 17.24 -4.50
CA VAL A 70 -0.54 16.90 -5.63
C VAL A 70 0.30 15.68 -5.28
N THR A 71 0.86 15.65 -4.08
CA THR A 71 1.68 14.54 -3.60
C THR A 71 0.86 13.26 -3.49
N MET A 72 -0.36 13.32 -2.94
CA MET A 72 -1.24 12.15 -2.83
C MET A 72 -1.58 11.57 -4.20
N LEU A 73 -2.00 12.40 -5.16
CA LEU A 73 -2.34 11.96 -6.51
C LEU A 73 -1.12 11.36 -7.22
N ALA A 74 0.05 11.99 -7.13
CA ALA A 74 1.27 11.47 -7.74
C ALA A 74 1.66 10.08 -7.19
N GLY A 75 1.64 9.89 -5.87
CA GLY A 75 1.96 8.62 -5.26
C GLY A 75 0.94 7.52 -5.56
N LEU A 76 -0.35 7.83 -5.52
CA LEU A 76 -1.40 6.87 -5.87
C LEU A 76 -1.38 6.48 -7.35
N THR A 77 -1.07 7.42 -8.26
CA THR A 77 -0.89 7.11 -9.68
C THR A 77 0.29 6.16 -9.89
N LEU A 78 1.40 6.40 -9.19
CA LEU A 78 2.56 5.52 -9.23
C LEU A 78 2.23 4.13 -8.68
N TYR A 79 1.48 4.07 -7.57
CA TYR A 79 1.00 2.81 -6.99
C TYR A 79 0.13 2.03 -8.00
N LEU A 80 -0.84 2.69 -8.63
CA LEU A 80 -1.70 2.07 -9.65
C LEU A 80 -0.87 1.56 -10.85
N GLY A 81 0.07 2.37 -11.34
CA GLY A 81 0.99 1.98 -12.41
C GLY A 81 1.80 0.74 -12.04
N GLY A 82 2.34 0.67 -10.83
CA GLY A 82 3.03 -0.50 -10.32
C GLY A 82 2.15 -1.75 -10.26
N ALA A 83 0.88 -1.61 -9.84
CA ALA A 83 -0.08 -2.72 -9.82
C ALA A 83 -0.38 -3.26 -11.23
N VAL A 84 -0.53 -2.38 -12.21
CA VAL A 84 -0.70 -2.76 -13.62
C VAL A 84 0.54 -3.48 -14.15
N VAL A 85 1.74 -2.98 -13.86
CA VAL A 85 3.00 -3.66 -14.25
C VAL A 85 3.10 -5.03 -13.59
N ALA A 86 2.69 -5.18 -12.32
CA ALA A 86 2.68 -6.47 -11.64
C ALA A 86 1.74 -7.48 -12.32
N LEU A 87 0.55 -7.04 -12.76
CA LEU A 87 -0.40 -7.87 -13.50
C LEU A 87 0.15 -8.35 -14.84
N LEU A 88 0.93 -7.52 -15.51
CA LEU A 88 1.51 -7.82 -16.83
C LEU A 88 2.90 -8.47 -16.73
N SER A 89 3.38 -8.75 -15.51
CA SER A 89 4.72 -9.29 -15.32
C SER A 89 4.83 -10.74 -15.78
N SER A 90 5.64 -10.96 -16.81
CA SER A 90 6.02 -12.29 -17.31
C SER A 90 7.34 -12.81 -16.73
N HIS A 91 8.11 -11.96 -16.09
CA HIS A 91 9.42 -12.28 -15.52
C HIS A 91 9.54 -11.81 -14.07
N PHE A 92 10.21 -12.61 -13.25
CA PHE A 92 10.38 -12.31 -11.82
C PHE A 92 11.03 -10.96 -11.54
N THR A 93 12.02 -10.55 -12.36
CA THR A 93 12.67 -9.23 -12.21
C THR A 93 11.69 -8.08 -12.44
N LEU A 94 10.76 -8.22 -13.40
CA LEU A 94 9.72 -7.23 -13.64
C LEU A 94 8.75 -7.17 -12.46
N LEU A 95 8.41 -8.31 -11.86
CA LEU A 95 7.61 -8.37 -10.64
C LEU A 95 8.31 -7.65 -9.47
N LEU A 96 9.62 -7.82 -9.29
CA LEU A 96 10.38 -7.10 -8.25
C LEU A 96 10.31 -5.59 -8.43
N THR A 97 10.49 -5.09 -9.66
CA THR A 97 10.40 -3.64 -9.94
C THR A 97 8.98 -3.13 -9.73
N ALA A 98 7.97 -3.88 -10.14
CA ALA A 98 6.57 -3.56 -9.88
C ALA A 98 6.27 -3.48 -8.37
N ARG A 99 6.76 -4.43 -7.59
CA ARG A 99 6.63 -4.44 -6.12
C ARG A 99 7.29 -3.23 -5.46
N ALA A 100 8.49 -2.85 -5.91
CA ALA A 100 9.15 -1.63 -5.43
C ALA A 100 8.30 -0.38 -5.75
N THR A 101 7.78 -0.30 -6.97
CA THR A 101 6.94 0.83 -7.42
C THR A 101 5.62 0.92 -6.63
N ILE A 102 4.96 -0.23 -6.40
CA ILE A 102 3.75 -0.33 -5.56
C ILE A 102 4.04 0.20 -4.16
N ALA A 103 5.09 -0.30 -3.51
CA ALA A 103 5.43 0.07 -2.15
C ALA A 103 5.80 1.55 -2.00
N PHE A 104 6.63 2.05 -2.92
CA PHE A 104 7.01 3.45 -2.97
C PHE A 104 5.79 4.36 -3.16
N GLY A 105 4.89 4.02 -4.10
CA GLY A 105 3.65 4.77 -4.33
C GLY A 105 2.70 4.70 -3.14
N ALA A 106 2.50 3.52 -2.54
CA ALA A 106 1.58 3.32 -1.42
C ALA A 106 2.01 4.07 -0.14
N ALA A 107 3.31 4.33 0.03
CA ALA A 107 3.85 5.09 1.16
C ALA A 107 3.23 6.50 1.27
N VAL A 108 2.78 7.09 0.15
CA VAL A 108 2.13 8.40 0.15
C VAL A 108 0.86 8.41 1.01
N GLY A 109 0.07 7.32 0.97
CA GLY A 109 -1.16 7.20 1.75
C GLY A 109 -0.90 7.30 3.26
N SER A 110 0.18 6.71 3.74
CA SER A 110 0.57 6.78 5.15
C SER A 110 1.03 8.18 5.53
N ILE A 111 2.02 8.75 4.84
CA ILE A 111 2.68 9.99 5.27
C ILE A 111 1.80 11.23 5.06
N VAL A 112 1.17 11.35 3.89
CA VAL A 112 0.32 12.52 3.58
C VAL A 112 -0.91 12.55 4.48
N THR A 113 -1.54 11.40 4.73
CA THR A 113 -2.72 11.34 5.60
C THR A 113 -2.37 11.68 7.04
N GLN A 114 -1.24 11.21 7.58
CA GLN A 114 -0.79 11.60 8.91
C GLN A 114 -0.52 13.10 9.01
N THR A 115 0.07 13.71 7.97
CA THR A 115 0.28 15.16 7.90
C THR A 115 -1.06 15.90 7.91
N MET A 116 -2.03 15.46 7.10
CA MET A 116 -3.37 16.07 7.06
C MET A 116 -4.09 15.97 8.40
N LEU A 117 -3.96 14.83 9.10
CA LEU A 117 -4.55 14.67 10.43
C LEU A 117 -3.96 15.65 11.45
N ARG A 118 -2.65 15.87 11.42
CA ARG A 118 -1.98 16.85 12.28
C ARG A 118 -2.35 18.29 11.95
N ASP A 119 -2.67 18.58 10.69
CA ASP A 119 -3.14 19.91 10.27
C ASP A 119 -4.58 20.21 10.77
N VAL A 120 -5.41 19.18 10.91
CA VAL A 120 -6.84 19.33 11.25
C VAL A 120 -7.13 19.17 12.75
N TYR A 121 -6.42 18.23 13.41
CA TYR A 121 -6.65 17.89 14.81
C TYR A 121 -5.49 18.33 15.69
N GLN A 122 -5.80 18.83 16.89
CA GLN A 122 -4.81 19.28 17.87
C GLN A 122 -5.14 18.75 19.27
N GLY A 123 -4.12 18.72 20.14
CA GLY A 123 -4.26 18.34 21.55
C GLY A 123 -4.94 16.98 21.73
N HIS A 124 -5.92 16.90 22.62
CA HIS A 124 -6.60 15.68 22.98
C HIS A 124 -7.38 15.04 21.81
N ALA A 125 -7.89 15.83 20.87
CA ALA A 125 -8.58 15.32 19.67
C ALA A 125 -7.63 14.57 18.75
N LEU A 126 -6.41 15.08 18.56
CA LEU A 126 -5.34 14.42 17.81
C LEU A 126 -4.98 13.07 18.45
N GLY A 127 -4.85 13.04 19.77
CA GLY A 127 -4.58 11.79 20.52
C GLY A 127 -5.64 10.72 20.30
N LYS A 128 -6.93 11.08 20.32
CA LYS A 128 -8.03 10.14 20.02
C LYS A 128 -7.97 9.59 18.61
N VAL A 129 -7.70 10.43 17.62
CA VAL A 129 -7.57 10.00 16.21
C VAL A 129 -6.40 9.04 16.05
N PHE A 130 -5.23 9.34 16.62
CA PHE A 130 -4.06 8.44 16.54
C PHE A 130 -4.29 7.13 17.31
N ALA A 131 -5.04 7.14 18.43
CA ALA A 131 -5.44 5.91 19.10
C ALA A 131 -6.34 5.03 18.21
N THR A 132 -7.31 5.63 17.51
CA THR A 132 -8.14 4.92 16.52
C THR A 132 -7.33 4.34 15.39
N LEU A 133 -6.34 5.10 14.87
CA LEU A 133 -5.41 4.61 13.86
C LEU A 133 -4.55 3.44 14.37
N GLY A 134 -4.10 3.49 15.62
CA GLY A 134 -3.36 2.39 16.24
C GLY A 134 -4.18 1.10 16.27
N ILE A 135 -5.47 1.17 16.64
CA ILE A 135 -6.38 0.02 16.59
C ILE A 135 -6.55 -0.48 15.15
N ALA A 136 -6.82 0.43 14.21
CA ALA A 136 -7.00 0.09 12.79
C ALA A 136 -5.76 -0.60 12.20
N LEU A 137 -4.56 -0.07 12.47
CA LEU A 137 -3.30 -0.67 12.04
C LEU A 137 -3.03 -2.03 12.67
N SER A 138 -3.44 -2.25 13.92
CA SER A 138 -3.30 -3.56 14.59
C SER A 138 -4.20 -4.63 13.98
N ILE A 139 -5.37 -4.24 13.47
CA ILE A 139 -6.33 -5.16 12.81
C ILE A 139 -5.95 -5.40 11.35
N SER A 140 -5.30 -4.45 10.70
CA SER A 140 -4.94 -4.49 9.27
C SER A 140 -4.22 -5.77 8.84
N PRO A 141 -3.21 -6.31 9.57
CA PRO A 141 -2.53 -7.54 9.18
C PRO A 141 -3.45 -8.75 9.15
N VAL A 142 -4.37 -8.85 10.10
CA VAL A 142 -5.33 -9.96 10.17
C VAL A 142 -6.29 -9.91 8.98
N LEU A 143 -6.84 -8.74 8.69
CA LEU A 143 -7.72 -8.53 7.54
C LEU A 143 -6.98 -8.81 6.22
N GLY A 144 -5.74 -8.32 6.08
CA GLY A 144 -4.93 -8.54 4.90
C GLY A 144 -4.62 -10.03 4.66
N MET A 145 -4.19 -10.76 5.70
CA MET A 145 -3.91 -12.19 5.60
C MET A 145 -5.15 -13.01 5.22
N LEU A 146 -6.30 -12.76 5.88
CA LEU A 146 -7.55 -13.47 5.59
C LEU A 146 -8.02 -13.19 4.16
N ALA A 147 -8.07 -11.92 3.76
CA ALA A 147 -8.44 -11.54 2.40
C ALA A 147 -7.46 -12.11 1.36
N GLY A 148 -6.16 -12.06 1.64
CA GLY A 148 -5.13 -12.61 0.77
C GLY A 148 -5.26 -14.12 0.59
N GLY A 149 -5.51 -14.87 1.68
CA GLY A 149 -5.76 -16.31 1.60
C GLY A 149 -6.96 -16.67 0.73
N ILE A 150 -8.07 -15.93 0.88
CA ILE A 150 -9.29 -16.12 0.06
C ILE A 150 -8.99 -15.79 -1.41
N LEU A 151 -8.34 -14.67 -1.69
CA LEU A 151 -8.04 -14.27 -3.06
C LEU A 151 -7.11 -15.26 -3.76
N VAL A 152 -6.08 -15.74 -3.07
CA VAL A 152 -5.17 -16.75 -3.62
C VAL A 152 -5.89 -18.06 -3.92
N SER A 153 -6.83 -18.48 -3.07
CA SER A 153 -7.61 -19.71 -3.30
C SER A 153 -8.54 -19.61 -4.53
N TRP A 154 -8.95 -18.39 -4.92
CA TRP A 154 -9.85 -18.17 -6.07
C TRP A 154 -9.12 -17.93 -7.39
N GLY A 155 -8.02 -17.20 -7.36
CA GLY A 155 -7.37 -16.75 -8.59
C GLY A 155 -5.84 -16.63 -8.52
N GLY A 156 -5.20 -17.34 -7.57
CA GLY A 156 -3.74 -17.36 -7.45
C GLY A 156 -3.13 -15.97 -7.19
N SER A 157 -1.91 -15.77 -7.69
CA SER A 157 -1.18 -14.49 -7.54
C SER A 157 -1.87 -13.35 -8.31
N MET A 158 -2.53 -13.62 -9.43
CA MET A 158 -3.23 -12.61 -10.23
C MET A 158 -4.35 -11.91 -9.44
N ALA A 159 -5.13 -12.65 -8.65
CA ALA A 159 -6.20 -12.07 -7.85
C ALA A 159 -5.70 -11.03 -6.85
N ILE A 160 -4.49 -11.23 -6.32
CA ILE A 160 -3.83 -10.27 -5.42
C ILE A 160 -3.50 -8.97 -6.15
N PHE A 161 -2.90 -9.04 -7.34
CA PHE A 161 -2.53 -7.84 -8.11
C PHE A 161 -3.76 -7.07 -8.58
N ILE A 162 -4.84 -7.77 -8.95
CA ILE A 162 -6.12 -7.13 -9.29
C ILE A 162 -6.68 -6.40 -8.06
N ALA A 163 -6.71 -7.03 -6.90
CA ALA A 163 -7.20 -6.42 -5.67
C ALA A 163 -6.36 -5.18 -5.27
N GLN A 164 -5.04 -5.24 -5.43
CA GLN A 164 -4.15 -4.11 -5.21
C GLN A 164 -4.43 -2.96 -6.19
N GLY A 165 -4.63 -3.26 -7.46
CA GLY A 165 -4.99 -2.26 -8.48
C GLY A 165 -6.35 -1.62 -8.21
N MET A 166 -7.35 -2.42 -7.83
CA MET A 166 -8.68 -1.91 -7.45
C MET A 166 -8.63 -0.98 -6.24
N LEU A 167 -7.82 -1.33 -5.23
CA LEU A 167 -7.64 -0.48 -4.04
C LEU A 167 -6.94 0.84 -4.42
N ALA A 168 -5.89 0.78 -5.25
CA ALA A 168 -5.21 1.98 -5.75
C ALA A 168 -6.18 2.90 -6.50
N TRP A 169 -6.97 2.31 -7.40
CA TRP A 169 -7.96 3.05 -8.19
C TRP A 169 -9.05 3.67 -7.30
N ALA A 170 -9.57 2.91 -6.34
CA ALA A 170 -10.57 3.41 -5.40
C ALA A 170 -10.06 4.60 -4.57
N LEU A 171 -8.79 4.54 -4.11
CA LEU A 171 -8.16 5.65 -3.38
C LEU A 171 -7.86 6.85 -4.28
N LEU A 172 -7.64 6.65 -5.59
CA LEU A 172 -7.34 7.71 -6.55
C LEU A 172 -8.59 8.50 -6.95
N VAL A 173 -9.74 7.82 -7.07
CA VAL A 173 -11.01 8.43 -7.53
C VAL A 173 -11.71 9.21 -6.41
N TRP A 174 -11.34 8.96 -5.15
CA TRP A 174 -11.88 9.65 -3.97
C TRP A 174 -11.05 10.86 -3.57
#